data_fe23c5aa70ba7e0d3093340322a5af58
#
_entry.id   fe23c5aa70ba7e0d3093340322a5af58
#
_cell.length_a   1.000
_cell.length_b   1.000
_cell.length_c   1.000
_cell.angle_alpha   90.00
_cell.angle_beta   90.00
_cell.angle_gamma   90.00
#
_symmetry.space_group_name_H-M   'P 1'
#
loop_
_entity.id
_entity.type
_entity.pdbx_description
1 polymer ?
#
loop_
_entity_poly.entity_id
_entity_poly.type
_entity_poly.pdbx_seq_one_letter_code
_entity_poly.pdbx_strand_id
1 'polypeptide(L)'
;MTDLSHLTRRDILQSLLFLPGAAASILQDPLPPEKARPIWNGVYSDQEAHVTGYPNRFLADVVQGRTPGRALDIGMGQGRNSLFLARLGWDVTGVDVSDKGIEIAQKDAEKSHLKISCIAADFTAYDMGKEKWDLIAGIYMGGLMLTEARRIGDGLRPGGLLVIENYHRDINRNALTGGKIGYPVNILLETYVPLLRIVHYEEVLDFPDWSNQGEKVPLVRLLAKKG
;
A
#
# COMPACT_ATOMS: atom_id res chain seq x y z
N MET A 1 -11.92 1.01 -28.46
CA MET A 1 -11.85 0.04 -27.35
C MET A 1 -10.53 -0.68 -27.51
N THR A 2 -9.49 -0.27 -26.84
CA THR A 2 -8.18 -0.91 -26.85
C THR A 2 -8.28 -2.16 -25.97
N ASP A 3 -8.00 -3.30 -26.57
CA ASP A 3 -7.98 -4.59 -25.90
C ASP A 3 -6.82 -4.60 -24.89
N LEU A 4 -7.15 -4.63 -23.61
CA LEU A 4 -6.21 -4.64 -22.50
C LEU A 4 -5.78 -6.06 -22.08
N SER A 5 -6.18 -7.08 -22.85
CA SER A 5 -6.00 -8.50 -22.51
C SER A 5 -4.56 -9.03 -22.62
N HIS A 6 -3.61 -8.20 -23.06
CA HIS A 6 -2.20 -8.61 -23.25
C HIS A 6 -1.20 -7.85 -22.39
N LEU A 7 -1.67 -7.02 -21.43
CA LEU A 7 -0.78 -6.22 -20.61
C LEU A 7 -0.34 -7.01 -19.37
N THR A 8 0.97 -7.22 -19.21
CA THR A 8 1.52 -7.72 -17.95
C THR A 8 1.28 -6.68 -16.82
N ARG A 9 1.34 -7.09 -15.57
CA ARG A 9 1.26 -6.15 -14.44
C ARG A 9 2.29 -5.02 -14.56
N ARG A 10 3.47 -5.32 -15.11
CA ARG A 10 4.48 -4.31 -15.44
C ARG A 10 3.92 -3.31 -16.44
N ASP A 11 3.19 -3.80 -17.45
CA ASP A 11 2.57 -2.96 -18.46
C ASP A 11 1.34 -2.25 -17.92
N ILE A 12 0.58 -2.88 -17.02
CA ILE A 12 -0.56 -2.24 -16.32
C ILE A 12 -0.07 -1.18 -15.33
N LEU A 13 0.93 -1.46 -14.53
CA LEU A 13 1.58 -0.45 -13.69
C LEU A 13 2.30 0.60 -14.54
N GLN A 14 2.96 0.20 -15.62
CA GLN A 14 3.47 1.13 -16.62
C GLN A 14 2.34 1.84 -17.36
N SER A 15 1.24 1.19 -17.72
CA SER A 15 0.10 1.84 -18.40
C SER A 15 -0.77 2.65 -17.45
N LEU A 16 -0.86 2.31 -16.17
CA LEU A 16 -1.35 3.22 -15.13
C LEU A 16 -0.42 4.45 -14.99
N LEU A 17 0.86 4.28 -15.25
CA LEU A 17 1.83 5.35 -15.42
C LEU A 17 1.63 6.11 -16.76
N PHE A 18 1.01 5.48 -17.77
CA PHE A 18 0.91 5.98 -19.15
C PHE A 18 -0.50 6.45 -19.57
N LEU A 19 -1.56 6.27 -18.74
CA LEU A 19 -2.88 6.77 -19.09
C LEU A 19 -2.91 8.31 -18.99
N PRO A 20 -3.08 9.02 -20.10
CA PRO A 20 -3.15 10.47 -20.06
C PRO A 20 -4.38 10.91 -19.26
N GLY A 21 -4.15 11.64 -18.19
CA GLY A 21 -5.17 12.38 -17.42
C GLY A 21 -5.89 11.62 -16.32
N ALA A 22 -6.33 10.38 -16.52
CA ALA A 22 -7.14 9.66 -15.53
C ALA A 22 -6.31 8.89 -14.49
N ALA A 23 -5.22 8.26 -14.89
CA ALA A 23 -4.40 7.46 -13.98
C ALA A 23 -3.47 8.31 -13.10
N ALA A 24 -3.12 9.51 -13.52
CA ALA A 24 -2.37 10.45 -12.70
C ALA A 24 -3.16 10.91 -11.46
N SER A 25 -4.50 10.95 -11.57
CA SER A 25 -5.42 11.20 -10.46
C SER A 25 -5.49 10.02 -9.47
N ILE A 26 -5.37 8.78 -9.96
CA ILE A 26 -5.50 7.55 -9.14
C ILE A 26 -4.45 7.47 -8.03
N LEU A 27 -3.27 8.07 -8.23
CA LEU A 27 -2.18 7.99 -7.26
C LEU A 27 -2.10 9.22 -6.33
N GLN A 28 -2.86 10.27 -6.59
CA GLN A 28 -2.94 11.48 -5.74
C GLN A 28 -4.25 11.58 -4.98
N ASP A 29 -5.38 11.42 -5.67
CA ASP A 29 -6.70 11.45 -5.05
C ASP A 29 -7.27 10.03 -5.04
N PRO A 30 -7.79 9.55 -3.90
CA PRO A 30 -8.42 8.24 -3.86
C PRO A 30 -9.60 8.20 -4.84
N LEU A 31 -9.59 7.21 -5.76
CA LEU A 31 -10.72 6.99 -6.64
C LEU A 31 -11.92 6.55 -5.81
N PRO A 32 -13.13 7.01 -6.17
CA PRO A 32 -14.32 6.47 -5.55
C PRO A 32 -14.43 4.96 -5.81
N PRO A 33 -14.94 4.18 -4.83
CA PRO A 33 -14.87 2.71 -4.81
C PRO A 33 -15.46 2.06 -6.07
N GLU A 34 -16.52 2.66 -6.62
CA GLU A 34 -17.19 2.17 -7.85
C GLU A 34 -16.29 2.23 -9.09
N LYS A 35 -15.26 3.08 -9.08
CA LYS A 35 -14.23 3.17 -10.12
C LYS A 35 -12.98 2.36 -9.77
N ALA A 36 -12.56 2.39 -8.51
CA ALA A 36 -11.36 1.71 -8.04
C ALA A 36 -11.51 0.18 -8.12
N ARG A 37 -12.64 -0.36 -7.64
CA ARG A 37 -12.88 -1.81 -7.58
C ARG A 37 -12.72 -2.53 -8.93
N PRO A 38 -13.39 -2.12 -10.04
CA PRO A 38 -13.23 -2.82 -11.32
C PRO A 38 -11.79 -2.73 -11.87
N ILE A 39 -11.09 -1.62 -11.64
CA ILE A 39 -9.69 -1.47 -12.05
C ILE A 39 -8.81 -2.49 -11.33
N TRP A 40 -8.86 -2.53 -9.99
CA TRP A 40 -8.04 -3.43 -9.20
C TRP A 40 -8.45 -4.90 -9.36
N ASN A 41 -9.74 -5.19 -9.53
CA ASN A 41 -10.19 -6.53 -9.91
C ASN A 41 -9.58 -6.98 -11.24
N GLY A 42 -9.50 -6.08 -12.23
CA GLY A 42 -8.81 -6.35 -13.50
C GLY A 42 -7.33 -6.67 -13.29
N VAL A 43 -6.62 -5.85 -12.51
CA VAL A 43 -5.20 -6.06 -12.16
C VAL A 43 -4.97 -7.43 -11.53
N TYR A 44 -5.81 -7.84 -10.57
CA TYR A 44 -5.64 -9.13 -9.86
C TYR A 44 -6.25 -10.32 -10.59
N SER A 45 -7.02 -10.12 -11.67
CA SER A 45 -7.52 -11.22 -12.51
C SER A 45 -6.50 -11.70 -13.54
N ASP A 46 -5.48 -10.91 -13.83
CA ASP A 46 -4.39 -11.29 -14.72
C ASP A 46 -3.47 -12.30 -14.01
N GLN A 47 -3.36 -13.51 -14.57
CA GLN A 47 -2.54 -14.59 -13.98
C GLN A 47 -1.04 -14.27 -13.98
N GLU A 48 -0.58 -13.38 -14.86
CA GLU A 48 0.80 -12.91 -14.89
C GLU A 48 1.07 -11.79 -13.87
N ALA A 49 0.01 -11.19 -13.32
CA ALA A 49 0.09 -10.12 -12.32
C ALA A 49 0.38 -10.61 -10.89
N HIS A 50 0.84 -11.86 -10.71
CA HIS A 50 1.23 -12.32 -9.38
C HIS A 50 2.31 -11.43 -8.79
N VAL A 51 1.92 -10.70 -7.76
CA VAL A 51 2.84 -9.91 -6.95
C VAL A 51 3.90 -10.87 -6.43
N THR A 52 5.16 -10.46 -6.49
CA THR A 52 6.26 -11.18 -5.86
C THR A 52 5.84 -11.62 -4.46
N GLY A 53 6.06 -12.89 -4.09
CA GLY A 53 5.70 -13.43 -2.78
C GLY A 53 6.50 -12.84 -1.61
N TYR A 54 7.25 -11.74 -1.86
CA TYR A 54 8.06 -11.04 -0.88
C TYR A 54 7.32 -9.82 -0.31
N PRO A 55 7.42 -9.58 1.01
CA PRO A 55 6.88 -8.39 1.63
C PRO A 55 7.61 -7.13 1.15
N ASN A 56 7.02 -5.98 1.42
CA ASN A 56 7.72 -4.72 1.32
C ASN A 56 8.95 -4.73 2.24
N ARG A 57 10.12 -4.35 1.70
CA ARG A 57 11.40 -4.41 2.44
C ARG A 57 11.40 -3.47 3.62
N PHE A 58 10.95 -2.23 3.42
CA PHE A 58 10.90 -1.24 4.50
C PHE A 58 9.97 -1.70 5.64
N LEU A 59 8.80 -2.27 5.33
CA LEU A 59 7.92 -2.86 6.34
C LEU A 59 8.63 -4.02 7.07
N ALA A 60 9.29 -4.92 6.33
CA ALA A 60 9.99 -6.06 6.90
C ALA A 60 11.09 -5.62 7.87
N ASP A 61 11.89 -4.63 7.49
CA ASP A 61 12.95 -4.06 8.34
C ASP A 61 12.37 -3.42 9.60
N VAL A 62 11.27 -2.67 9.47
CA VAL A 62 10.60 -2.04 10.61
C VAL A 62 10.09 -3.04 11.63
N VAL A 63 9.53 -4.17 11.19
CA VAL A 63 8.93 -5.15 12.13
C VAL A 63 9.93 -6.17 12.67
N GLN A 64 11.15 -6.22 12.14
CA GLN A 64 12.18 -7.14 12.58
C GLN A 64 12.48 -6.99 14.08
N GLY A 65 12.43 -8.10 14.82
CA GLY A 65 12.71 -8.12 16.27
C GLY A 65 11.68 -7.45 17.16
N ARG A 66 10.53 -7.04 16.61
CA ARG A 66 9.43 -6.48 17.40
C ARG A 66 8.48 -7.57 17.91
N THR A 67 7.93 -7.33 19.08
CA THR A 67 6.85 -8.17 19.60
C THR A 67 5.60 -7.99 18.74
N PRO A 68 5.04 -9.08 18.17
CA PRO A 68 3.81 -9.00 17.39
C PRO A 68 2.61 -8.53 18.22
N GLY A 69 1.71 -7.81 17.56
CA GLY A 69 0.45 -7.31 18.09
C GLY A 69 -0.60 -7.33 16.99
N ARG A 70 -1.56 -6.39 17.04
CA ARG A 70 -2.58 -6.22 15.99
C ARG A 70 -2.05 -5.36 14.86
N ALA A 71 -2.11 -5.86 13.63
CA ALA A 71 -1.69 -5.15 12.43
C ALA A 71 -2.86 -4.90 11.48
N LEU A 72 -2.91 -3.70 10.92
CA LEU A 72 -3.81 -3.33 9.83
C LEU A 72 -2.99 -3.08 8.58
N ASP A 73 -3.30 -3.82 7.50
CA ASP A 73 -2.71 -3.65 6.17
C ASP A 73 -3.74 -2.97 5.26
N ILE A 74 -3.53 -1.68 4.98
CA ILE A 74 -4.43 -0.86 4.16
C ILE A 74 -4.05 -1.05 2.70
N GLY A 75 -4.99 -1.54 1.88
CA GLY A 75 -4.73 -1.90 0.50
C GLY A 75 -3.92 -3.18 0.40
N MET A 76 -4.35 -4.22 1.11
CA MET A 76 -3.60 -5.47 1.22
C MET A 76 -3.40 -6.20 -0.12
N GLY A 77 -4.24 -5.95 -1.13
CA GLY A 77 -4.21 -6.63 -2.42
C GLY A 77 -4.26 -8.14 -2.27
N GLN A 78 -3.28 -8.83 -2.85
CA GLN A 78 -3.09 -10.29 -2.76
C GLN A 78 -2.48 -10.73 -1.41
N GLY A 79 -2.29 -9.82 -0.43
CA GLY A 79 -1.93 -10.16 0.93
C GLY A 79 -0.45 -10.42 1.19
N ARG A 80 0.49 -10.04 0.31
CA ARG A 80 1.92 -10.31 0.50
C ARG A 80 2.49 -9.80 1.84
N ASN A 81 2.10 -8.58 2.23
CA ASN A 81 2.50 -7.98 3.51
C ASN A 81 1.74 -8.62 4.67
N SER A 82 0.43 -8.80 4.51
CA SER A 82 -0.43 -9.45 5.50
C SER A 82 0.03 -10.87 5.86
N LEU A 83 0.34 -11.68 4.83
CA LEU A 83 0.84 -13.05 5.02
C LEU A 83 2.23 -13.07 5.67
N PHE A 84 3.09 -12.14 5.32
CA PHE A 84 4.40 -11.99 5.97
C PHE A 84 4.25 -11.65 7.45
N LEU A 85 3.43 -10.66 7.79
CA LEU A 85 3.17 -10.28 9.17
C LEU A 85 2.56 -11.44 9.97
N ALA A 86 1.61 -12.17 9.38
CA ALA A 86 1.00 -13.34 10.02
C ALA A 86 2.01 -14.46 10.31
N ARG A 87 2.99 -14.71 9.40
CA ARG A 87 4.11 -15.64 9.65
C ARG A 87 4.97 -15.24 10.84
N LEU A 88 5.07 -13.96 11.13
CA LEU A 88 5.79 -13.42 12.28
C LEU A 88 4.93 -13.38 13.57
N GLY A 89 3.67 -13.89 13.50
CA GLY A 89 2.78 -13.97 14.65
C GLY A 89 1.89 -12.75 14.88
N TRP A 90 1.84 -11.78 13.96
CA TRP A 90 0.91 -10.66 14.06
C TRP A 90 -0.54 -11.10 13.85
N ASP A 91 -1.47 -10.53 14.62
CA ASP A 91 -2.92 -10.62 14.39
C ASP A 91 -3.30 -9.61 13.29
N VAL A 92 -3.43 -10.12 12.05
CA VAL A 92 -3.51 -9.27 10.86
C VAL A 92 -4.94 -9.13 10.37
N THR A 93 -5.35 -7.89 10.16
CA THR A 93 -6.51 -7.51 9.34
C THR A 93 -6.00 -6.77 8.11
N GLY A 94 -6.38 -7.25 6.93
CA GLY A 94 -6.12 -6.57 5.68
C GLY A 94 -7.42 -6.07 5.05
N VAL A 95 -7.41 -4.86 4.53
CA VAL A 95 -8.57 -4.24 3.86
C VAL A 95 -8.17 -3.88 2.44
N ASP A 96 -8.98 -4.27 1.46
CA ASP A 96 -8.80 -3.89 0.06
C ASP A 96 -10.14 -3.69 -0.63
N VAL A 97 -10.19 -2.80 -1.61
CA VAL A 97 -11.38 -2.56 -2.42
C VAL A 97 -11.63 -3.69 -3.43
N SER A 98 -10.60 -4.45 -3.78
CA SER A 98 -10.65 -5.53 -4.77
C SER A 98 -11.09 -6.84 -4.16
N ASP A 99 -12.24 -7.34 -4.60
CA ASP A 99 -12.72 -8.68 -4.24
C ASP A 99 -11.76 -9.77 -4.74
N LYS A 100 -11.13 -9.57 -5.91
CA LYS A 100 -10.18 -10.52 -6.50
C LYS A 100 -8.86 -10.59 -5.73
N GLY A 101 -8.35 -9.44 -5.29
CA GLY A 101 -7.18 -9.40 -4.42
C GLY A 101 -7.43 -10.16 -3.11
N ILE A 102 -8.56 -9.90 -2.48
CA ILE A 102 -9.01 -10.58 -1.25
C ILE A 102 -9.14 -12.10 -1.45
N GLU A 103 -9.77 -12.54 -2.55
CA GLU A 103 -9.91 -13.98 -2.87
C GLU A 103 -8.55 -14.67 -2.96
N ILE A 104 -7.58 -14.06 -3.61
CA ILE A 104 -6.21 -14.60 -3.72
C ILE A 104 -5.54 -14.65 -2.35
N ALA A 105 -5.62 -13.57 -1.57
CA ALA A 105 -5.03 -13.51 -0.23
C ALA A 105 -5.59 -14.59 0.70
N GLN A 106 -6.90 -14.83 0.66
CA GLN A 106 -7.55 -15.90 1.44
C GLN A 106 -7.05 -17.29 1.05
N LYS A 107 -7.00 -17.59 -0.27
CA LYS A 107 -6.49 -18.87 -0.77
C LYS A 107 -5.03 -19.11 -0.37
N ASP A 108 -4.20 -18.09 -0.43
CA ASP A 108 -2.78 -18.22 -0.08
C ASP A 108 -2.57 -18.31 1.44
N ALA A 109 -3.43 -17.68 2.24
CA ALA A 109 -3.48 -17.88 3.69
C ALA A 109 -3.84 -19.31 4.05
N GLU A 110 -4.88 -19.87 3.44
CA GLU A 110 -5.31 -21.28 3.64
C GLU A 110 -4.19 -22.27 3.27
N LYS A 111 -3.59 -22.11 2.08
CA LYS A 111 -2.45 -22.95 1.63
C LYS A 111 -1.25 -22.88 2.57
N SER A 112 -1.04 -21.73 3.19
CA SER A 112 0.09 -21.48 4.12
C SER A 112 -0.26 -21.79 5.57
N HIS A 113 -1.49 -22.24 5.87
CA HIS A 113 -2.02 -22.45 7.23
C HIS A 113 -1.90 -21.21 8.12
N LEU A 114 -2.07 -20.03 7.53
CA LEU A 114 -2.04 -18.74 8.23
C LEU A 114 -3.46 -18.21 8.49
N LYS A 115 -3.63 -17.50 9.59
CA LYS A 115 -4.88 -16.81 9.91
C LYS A 115 -4.70 -15.32 9.68
N ILE A 116 -5.47 -14.77 8.76
CA ILE A 116 -5.58 -13.34 8.50
C ILE A 116 -7.05 -12.98 8.29
N SER A 117 -7.47 -11.81 8.72
CA SER A 117 -8.80 -11.27 8.44
C SER A 117 -8.73 -10.47 7.14
N CYS A 118 -9.35 -10.96 6.07
CA CYS A 118 -9.39 -10.30 4.76
C CYS A 118 -10.75 -9.62 4.57
N ILE A 119 -10.76 -8.29 4.41
CA ILE A 119 -11.98 -7.47 4.31
C ILE A 119 -12.05 -6.82 2.92
N ALA A 120 -13.04 -7.21 2.12
CA ALA A 120 -13.32 -6.57 0.84
C ALA A 120 -14.17 -5.31 1.08
N ALA A 121 -13.53 -4.15 1.22
CA ALA A 121 -14.20 -2.89 1.52
C ALA A 121 -13.42 -1.69 0.99
N ASP A 122 -14.15 -0.59 0.77
CA ASP A 122 -13.53 0.72 0.71
C ASP A 122 -13.01 1.11 2.10
N PHE A 123 -11.72 1.43 2.17
CA PHE A 123 -11.11 1.81 3.43
C PHE A 123 -11.74 3.07 4.05
N THR A 124 -12.23 4.01 3.24
CA THR A 124 -12.88 5.23 3.75
C THR A 124 -14.16 4.93 4.51
N ALA A 125 -14.85 3.85 4.16
CA ALA A 125 -16.09 3.38 4.82
C ALA A 125 -15.83 2.29 5.90
N TYR A 126 -14.61 1.73 5.95
CA TYR A 126 -14.27 0.68 6.92
C TYR A 126 -14.06 1.26 8.30
N ASP A 127 -14.79 0.77 9.32
CA ASP A 127 -14.55 1.14 10.72
C ASP A 127 -13.30 0.41 11.26
N MET A 128 -12.19 1.12 11.26
CA MET A 128 -10.94 0.59 11.78
C MET A 128 -10.81 0.67 13.31
N GLY A 129 -11.76 1.31 13.99
CA GLY A 129 -11.71 1.54 15.42
C GLY A 129 -10.68 2.61 15.85
N LYS A 130 -10.64 2.89 17.16
CA LYS A 130 -9.69 3.82 17.77
C LYS A 130 -8.76 3.06 18.72
N GLU A 131 -7.49 3.50 18.81
CA GLU A 131 -6.47 2.93 19.70
C GLU A 131 -6.41 1.39 19.67
N LYS A 132 -6.61 0.83 18.49
CA LYS A 132 -6.75 -0.62 18.29
C LYS A 132 -5.47 -1.28 17.78
N TRP A 133 -4.67 -0.56 16.98
CA TRP A 133 -3.62 -1.15 16.16
C TRP A 133 -2.23 -0.86 16.73
N ASP A 134 -1.41 -1.92 16.80
CA ASP A 134 0.01 -1.85 17.12
C ASP A 134 0.83 -1.42 15.91
N LEU A 135 0.35 -1.79 14.72
CA LEU A 135 0.96 -1.49 13.44
C LEU A 135 -0.13 -1.16 12.42
N ILE A 136 0.04 -0.07 11.69
CA ILE A 136 -0.72 0.21 10.47
C ILE A 136 0.29 0.33 9.33
N ALA A 137 0.07 -0.41 8.25
CA ALA A 137 0.86 -0.35 7.03
C ALA A 137 0.01 0.18 5.88
N GLY A 138 0.56 1.12 5.09
CA GLY A 138 -0.03 1.63 3.87
C GLY A 138 1.03 1.70 2.78
N ILE A 139 1.16 0.63 1.99
CA ILE A 139 2.20 0.47 0.98
C ILE A 139 1.61 0.70 -0.41
N TYR A 140 2.06 1.75 -1.09
CA TYR A 140 1.57 2.20 -2.40
C TYR A 140 0.09 2.55 -2.45
N MET A 141 -0.43 3.13 -1.34
CA MET A 141 -1.85 3.50 -1.20
C MET A 141 -2.19 4.90 -1.72
N GLY A 142 -1.22 5.63 -2.26
CA GLY A 142 -1.46 6.94 -2.86
C GLY A 142 -2.09 7.95 -1.90
N GLY A 143 -2.95 8.81 -2.42
CA GLY A 143 -3.58 9.91 -1.69
C GLY A 143 -4.39 9.48 -0.46
N LEU A 144 -4.82 8.23 -0.38
CA LEU A 144 -5.58 7.70 0.74
C LEU A 144 -4.86 7.89 2.08
N MET A 145 -3.54 7.68 2.10
CA MET A 145 -2.74 7.86 3.32
C MET A 145 -2.66 9.32 3.77
N LEU A 146 -2.92 10.27 2.88
CA LEU A 146 -2.96 11.70 3.21
C LEU A 146 -4.35 12.11 3.69
N THR A 147 -5.40 11.72 2.94
CA THR A 147 -6.79 12.11 3.25
C THR A 147 -7.29 11.50 4.56
N GLU A 148 -6.87 10.27 4.88
CA GLU A 148 -7.27 9.52 6.07
C GLU A 148 -6.29 9.63 7.25
N ALA A 149 -5.29 10.51 7.15
CA ALA A 149 -4.18 10.57 8.11
C ALA A 149 -4.62 10.71 9.57
N ARG A 150 -5.61 11.58 9.83
CA ARG A 150 -6.13 11.76 11.22
C ARG A 150 -6.77 10.48 11.73
N ARG A 151 -7.61 9.84 10.93
CA ARG A 151 -8.29 8.60 11.30
C ARG A 151 -7.29 7.45 11.50
N ILE A 152 -6.24 7.39 10.66
CA ILE A 152 -5.13 6.44 10.81
C ILE A 152 -4.38 6.69 12.12
N GLY A 153 -4.05 7.95 12.42
CA GLY A 153 -3.42 8.31 13.69
C GLY A 153 -4.26 7.98 14.92
N ASP A 154 -5.59 8.19 14.85
CA ASP A 154 -6.53 7.84 15.93
C ASP A 154 -6.69 6.33 16.10
N GLY A 155 -6.54 5.56 15.02
CA GLY A 155 -6.61 4.10 15.04
C GLY A 155 -5.41 3.43 15.72
N LEU A 156 -4.25 4.07 15.74
CA LEU A 156 -3.07 3.58 16.46
C LEU A 156 -3.25 3.69 17.97
N ARG A 157 -2.91 2.63 18.71
CA ARG A 157 -2.79 2.70 20.16
C ARG A 157 -1.53 3.48 20.58
N PRO A 158 -1.45 3.96 21.81
CA PRO A 158 -0.22 4.56 22.33
C PRO A 158 0.98 3.62 22.09
N GLY A 159 2.05 4.14 21.51
CA GLY A 159 3.20 3.36 21.11
C GLY A 159 3.10 2.61 19.77
N GLY A 160 1.92 2.56 19.16
CA GLY A 160 1.68 1.94 17.85
C GLY A 160 2.42 2.65 16.71
N LEU A 161 2.69 1.91 15.64
CA LEU A 161 3.52 2.34 14.51
C LEU A 161 2.72 2.49 13.23
N LEU A 162 3.03 3.52 12.47
CA LEU A 162 2.60 3.72 11.09
C LEU A 162 3.78 3.53 10.14
N VAL A 163 3.61 2.68 9.13
CA VAL A 163 4.59 2.44 8.07
C VAL A 163 3.98 2.79 6.72
N ILE A 164 4.61 3.72 6.01
CA ILE A 164 4.20 4.12 4.67
C ILE A 164 5.39 4.02 3.72
N GLU A 165 5.19 3.42 2.55
CA GLU A 165 6.07 3.57 1.41
C GLU A 165 5.23 3.87 0.17
N ASN A 166 5.68 4.85 -0.63
CA ASN A 166 5.05 5.20 -1.89
C ASN A 166 6.09 5.76 -2.87
N TYR A 167 5.67 5.96 -4.12
CA TYR A 167 6.46 6.72 -5.08
C TYR A 167 6.61 8.16 -4.64
N HIS A 168 7.78 8.73 -4.90
CA HIS A 168 8.02 10.16 -4.85
C HIS A 168 7.65 10.81 -6.18
N ARG A 169 7.25 12.06 -6.18
CA ARG A 169 6.85 12.82 -7.38
C ARG A 169 7.96 12.89 -8.44
N ASP A 170 9.22 12.80 -8.04
CA ASP A 170 10.37 12.82 -8.96
C ASP A 170 10.41 11.64 -9.94
N ILE A 171 9.63 10.58 -9.71
CA ILE A 171 9.41 9.50 -10.69
C ILE A 171 8.89 10.03 -12.03
N ASN A 172 8.25 11.19 -12.01
CA ASN A 172 7.63 11.83 -13.17
C ASN A 172 8.61 12.62 -14.05
N ARG A 173 9.86 12.80 -13.63
CA ARG A 173 10.87 13.50 -14.44
C ARG A 173 11.25 12.73 -15.69
N ASN A 174 10.99 11.42 -15.73
CA ASN A 174 11.10 10.63 -16.96
C ASN A 174 9.83 10.84 -17.79
N ALA A 175 9.96 11.24 -19.04
CA ALA A 175 8.90 11.65 -19.97
C ALA A 175 7.72 10.65 -20.14
N LEU A 176 7.78 9.53 -19.47
CA LEU A 176 6.85 8.41 -19.55
C LEU A 176 5.58 8.56 -18.70
N THR A 177 5.54 9.43 -17.70
CA THR A 177 4.47 9.45 -16.69
C THR A 177 3.56 10.66 -16.72
N GLY A 178 3.78 11.62 -17.62
CA GLY A 178 2.91 12.80 -17.76
C GLY A 178 2.79 13.69 -16.51
N GLY A 179 3.60 13.48 -15.49
CA GLY A 179 3.90 14.52 -14.48
C GLY A 179 3.05 14.58 -13.23
N LYS A 180 2.30 13.51 -12.82
CA LYS A 180 1.40 13.62 -11.65
C LYS A 180 1.32 12.41 -10.72
N ILE A 181 2.33 11.56 -10.71
CA ILE A 181 2.36 10.35 -9.87
C ILE A 181 3.27 10.59 -8.67
N GLY A 182 2.90 10.03 -7.52
CA GLY A 182 3.73 10.04 -6.32
C GLY A 182 3.55 11.26 -5.42
N TYR A 183 4.09 11.15 -4.23
CA TYR A 183 3.97 12.18 -3.21
C TYR A 183 4.89 13.37 -3.47
N PRO A 184 4.39 14.60 -3.26
CA PRO A 184 5.25 15.80 -3.22
C PRO A 184 6.34 15.69 -2.14
N VAL A 185 7.41 16.43 -2.34
CA VAL A 185 8.46 16.63 -1.32
C VAL A 185 7.82 16.99 0.02
N ASN A 186 8.26 16.32 1.09
CA ASN A 186 7.85 16.53 2.48
C ASN A 186 6.35 16.34 2.80
N ILE A 187 5.47 15.98 1.86
CA ILE A 187 4.03 15.90 2.12
C ILE A 187 3.66 14.97 3.28
N LEU A 188 4.38 13.85 3.46
CA LEU A 188 4.16 12.96 4.58
C LEU A 188 4.56 13.60 5.92
N LEU A 189 5.64 14.40 5.95
CA LEU A 189 6.02 15.15 7.14
C LEU A 189 4.96 16.20 7.49
N GLU A 190 4.53 17.01 6.52
CA GLU A 190 3.49 18.02 6.71
C GLU A 190 2.19 17.39 7.23
N THR A 191 1.84 16.20 6.71
CA THR A 191 0.62 15.50 7.10
C THR A 191 0.71 14.89 8.50
N TYR A 192 1.83 14.23 8.82
CA TYR A 192 1.90 13.39 10.02
C TYR A 192 2.61 13.99 11.23
N VAL A 193 3.47 15.01 11.08
CA VAL A 193 4.10 15.72 12.21
C VAL A 193 3.08 16.25 13.22
N PRO A 194 1.91 16.82 12.82
CA PRO A 194 0.90 17.25 13.77
C PRO A 194 0.16 16.13 14.51
N LEU A 195 0.28 14.89 14.06
CA LEU A 195 -0.51 13.74 14.52
C LEU A 195 0.32 12.70 15.27
N LEU A 196 1.56 12.47 14.82
CA LEU A 196 2.42 11.38 15.25
C LEU A 196 3.86 11.87 15.41
N ARG A 197 4.65 11.17 16.24
CA ARG A 197 6.09 11.36 16.31
C ARG A 197 6.75 10.66 15.12
N ILE A 198 7.44 11.42 14.27
CA ILE A 198 8.23 10.85 13.17
C ILE A 198 9.47 10.17 13.76
N VAL A 199 9.66 8.91 13.39
CA VAL A 199 10.80 8.07 13.80
C VAL A 199 11.83 8.00 12.69
N HIS A 200 11.35 7.85 11.45
CA HIS A 200 12.16 7.83 10.24
C HIS A 200 11.40 8.45 9.08
N TYR A 201 12.10 9.19 8.26
CA TYR A 201 11.61 9.71 6.99
C TYR A 201 12.76 9.75 6.00
N GLU A 202 12.51 9.27 4.79
CA GLU A 202 13.46 9.37 3.70
C GLU A 202 12.77 9.52 2.34
N GLU A 203 13.40 10.29 1.47
CA GLU A 203 13.14 10.34 0.03
C GLU A 203 14.37 9.71 -0.64
N VAL A 204 14.22 8.55 -1.24
CA VAL A 204 15.34 7.70 -1.63
C VAL A 204 15.18 7.17 -3.05
N LEU A 205 16.31 6.98 -3.75
CA LEU A 205 16.35 6.26 -5.01
C LEU A 205 16.62 4.78 -4.71
N ASP A 206 15.59 3.93 -4.84
CA ASP A 206 15.69 2.51 -4.50
C ASP A 206 14.84 1.63 -5.43
N PHE A 207 14.99 0.31 -5.30
CA PHE A 207 14.21 -0.66 -6.06
C PHE A 207 12.80 -0.76 -5.48
N PRO A 208 11.75 -0.63 -6.32
CA PRO A 208 10.40 -0.91 -5.87
C PRO A 208 10.23 -2.41 -5.63
N ASP A 209 9.31 -2.80 -4.75
CA ASP A 209 9.14 -4.18 -4.30
C ASP A 209 8.87 -5.22 -5.38
N TRP A 210 8.28 -4.80 -6.50
CA TRP A 210 7.98 -5.72 -7.61
C TRP A 210 9.14 -5.89 -8.59
N SER A 211 10.27 -5.20 -8.38
CA SER A 211 11.41 -5.28 -9.27
C SER A 211 12.73 -5.42 -8.52
N ASN A 212 13.21 -6.66 -8.40
CA ASN A 212 14.55 -6.91 -7.89
C ASN A 212 15.65 -6.71 -8.93
N GLN A 213 15.30 -6.46 -10.21
CA GLN A 213 16.21 -6.41 -11.36
C GLN A 213 15.96 -5.21 -12.30
N GLY A 214 15.09 -4.29 -11.91
CA GLY A 214 14.75 -3.10 -12.68
C GLY A 214 15.62 -1.89 -12.34
N GLU A 215 15.19 -0.74 -12.81
CA GLU A 215 15.77 0.54 -12.43
C GLU A 215 15.29 0.96 -11.04
N LYS A 216 16.18 1.62 -10.29
CA LYS A 216 15.80 2.31 -9.06
C LYS A 216 14.86 3.46 -9.39
N VAL A 217 13.86 3.64 -8.56
CA VAL A 217 12.88 4.73 -8.69
C VAL A 217 12.87 5.60 -7.43
N PRO A 218 12.49 6.86 -7.55
CA PRO A 218 12.28 7.71 -6.39
C PRO A 218 11.13 7.21 -5.53
N LEU A 219 11.42 6.88 -4.27
CA LEU A 219 10.48 6.44 -3.25
C LEU A 219 10.47 7.42 -2.08
N VAL A 220 9.40 7.42 -1.33
CA VAL A 220 9.29 8.07 -0.03
C VAL A 220 8.84 7.07 1.01
N ARG A 221 9.49 7.10 2.19
CA ARG A 221 9.25 6.22 3.33
C ARG A 221 9.00 7.01 4.58
N LEU A 222 8.03 6.57 5.35
CA LEU A 222 7.72 7.14 6.66
C LEU A 222 7.53 6.02 7.68
N LEU A 223 8.23 6.12 8.80
CA LEU A 223 7.93 5.43 10.05
C LEU A 223 7.54 6.49 11.08
N ALA A 224 6.34 6.39 11.59
CA ALA A 224 5.87 7.27 12.66
C ALA A 224 5.31 6.44 13.84
N LYS A 225 5.26 7.04 15.03
CA LYS A 225 4.81 6.41 16.26
C LYS A 225 3.78 7.27 16.96
N LYS A 226 2.72 6.65 17.47
CA LYS A 226 1.75 7.30 18.34
C LYS A 226 2.37 7.56 19.72
N GLY A 227 2.20 8.80 20.22
CA GLY A 227 2.64 9.20 21.56
C GLY A 227 1.91 8.47 22.67
#